data_7af6ad18fc1027d40d74ebc8efe82f90
#
_entry.id   7af6ad18fc1027d40d74ebc8efe82f90
#
_cell.length_a   1.000
_cell.length_b   1.000
_cell.length_c   1.000
_cell.angle_alpha   90.00
_cell.angle_beta   90.00
_cell.angle_gamma   90.00
#
_symmetry.space_group_name_H-M   'P 1'
#
loop_
_entity.id
_entity.type
_entity.pdbx_description
1 polymer ?
#
loop_
_entity_poly.entity_id
_entity_poly.type
_entity_poly.pdbx_seq_one_letter_code
_entity_poly.pdbx_strand_id
1 'polypeptide(L)'
;MATSTLLQYLEPTDGSGTALGVTPSNRRQVERFIASSAIAANDLVALDFSKTADGDKALYIIKADDSLISQVAIGFALNAATAAGDEVDVTIAGIHESANVVGSTAAGDRLIISAVAGQAKVVTSSDTSPIVAVAVEADTANVATVVVLKQF
;
A
#
# COMPACT_ATOMS: atom_id res chain seq x y z
N MET A 1 19.38 18.97 19.24
CA MET A 1 18.14 18.27 18.82
C MET A 1 18.01 18.44 17.32
N ALA A 2 18.13 17.36 16.55
CA ALA A 2 17.89 17.42 15.12
C ALA A 2 16.39 17.40 14.88
N THR A 3 15.84 18.55 14.51
CA THR A 3 14.48 18.60 13.97
C THR A 3 14.54 18.02 12.56
N SER A 4 14.01 16.82 12.39
CA SER A 4 13.77 16.26 11.06
C SER A 4 12.66 17.07 10.39
N THR A 5 13.05 18.15 9.74
CA THR A 5 12.14 18.88 8.87
C THR A 5 12.15 18.12 7.54
N LEU A 6 11.07 17.42 7.23
CA LEU A 6 10.85 16.87 5.91
C LEU A 6 10.60 18.04 4.95
N LEU A 7 11.67 18.66 4.48
CA LEU A 7 11.62 19.63 3.41
C LEU A 7 11.42 18.85 2.10
N GLN A 8 10.17 18.80 1.63
CA GLN A 8 9.92 18.49 0.23
C GLN A 8 10.46 19.65 -0.59
N TYR A 9 11.61 19.45 -1.18
CA TYR A 9 12.19 20.39 -2.12
C TYR A 9 11.40 20.30 -3.42
N LEU A 10 10.53 21.29 -3.65
CA LEU A 10 9.87 21.48 -4.94
C LEU A 10 10.85 22.24 -5.81
N GLU A 11 11.63 21.55 -6.62
CA GLU A 11 12.43 22.24 -7.63
C GLU A 11 11.50 22.90 -8.65
N PRO A 12 11.68 24.20 -8.92
CA PRO A 12 10.97 24.85 -10.01
C PRO A 12 11.40 24.19 -11.33
N THR A 13 10.44 23.97 -12.21
CA THR A 13 10.72 23.50 -13.57
C THR A 13 11.66 24.45 -14.29
N ASP A 14 12.48 23.91 -15.16
CA ASP A 14 13.38 24.63 -16.06
C ASP A 14 12.66 25.45 -17.17
N GLY A 15 11.39 25.77 -16.99
CA GLY A 15 10.57 26.50 -17.95
C GLY A 15 9.98 25.66 -19.08
N SER A 16 10.21 24.36 -19.08
CA SER A 16 9.67 23.44 -20.11
C SER A 16 8.20 23.06 -19.90
N GLY A 17 7.56 23.57 -18.85
CA GLY A 17 6.17 23.25 -18.51
C GLY A 17 5.94 21.85 -17.96
N THR A 18 7.00 21.10 -17.74
CA THR A 18 6.94 19.77 -17.11
C THR A 18 6.87 19.92 -15.59
N ALA A 19 6.10 19.05 -14.97
CA ALA A 19 5.87 19.11 -13.53
C ALA A 19 7.17 19.23 -12.72
N LEU A 20 7.18 20.20 -11.85
CA LEU A 20 8.13 20.45 -10.78
C LEU A 20 8.59 19.14 -10.16
N GLY A 21 9.77 18.69 -10.26
CA GLY A 21 10.47 17.58 -9.62
C GLY A 21 9.77 16.73 -8.54
N VAL A 22 8.44 16.82 -8.45
CA VAL A 22 7.60 16.00 -7.56
C VAL A 22 7.20 14.77 -8.33
N THR A 23 7.96 13.71 -8.14
CA THR A 23 7.58 12.40 -8.67
C THR A 23 6.69 11.68 -7.64
N PRO A 24 5.85 10.73 -8.07
CA PRO A 24 5.07 9.90 -7.16
C PRO A 24 5.92 9.27 -6.05
N SER A 25 7.14 8.85 -6.38
CA SER A 25 8.06 8.25 -5.42
C SER A 25 8.49 9.19 -4.29
N ASN A 26 8.46 10.51 -4.50
CA ASN A 26 8.80 11.49 -3.47
C ASN A 26 7.61 11.79 -2.54
N ARG A 27 6.43 11.29 -2.85
CA ARG A 27 5.19 11.54 -2.09
C ARG A 27 4.68 10.30 -1.39
N ARG A 28 5.58 9.46 -0.91
CA ARG A 28 5.23 8.23 -0.18
C ARG A 28 6.07 8.06 1.07
N GLN A 29 5.48 7.42 2.07
CA GLN A 29 6.18 6.91 3.25
C GLN A 29 6.34 5.40 3.09
N VAL A 30 7.55 4.92 3.30
CA VAL A 30 7.90 3.50 3.18
C VAL A 30 8.44 3.02 4.51
N GLU A 31 7.96 1.85 4.94
CA GLU A 31 8.48 1.16 6.12
C GLU A 31 8.84 -0.29 5.75
N ARG A 32 9.77 -0.86 6.49
CA ARG A 32 10.27 -2.22 6.28
C ARG A 32 9.65 -3.19 7.26
N PHE A 33 9.18 -4.32 6.73
CA PHE A 33 8.54 -5.41 7.46
C PHE A 33 9.18 -6.76 7.09
N ILE A 34 8.78 -7.80 7.78
CA ILE A 34 9.21 -9.19 7.55
C ILE A 34 8.03 -9.99 7.01
N ALA A 35 8.20 -10.67 5.91
CA ALA A 35 7.16 -11.51 5.35
C ALA A 35 6.94 -12.79 6.18
N SER A 36 5.71 -13.13 6.50
CA SER A 36 5.33 -14.44 7.09
C SER A 36 5.17 -15.54 6.05
N SER A 37 5.01 -15.16 4.78
CA SER A 37 4.86 -16.06 3.63
C SER A 37 5.26 -15.32 2.36
N ALA A 38 5.24 -15.99 1.22
CA ALA A 38 5.53 -15.36 -0.06
C ALA A 38 4.55 -14.21 -0.37
N ILE A 39 5.08 -13.06 -0.75
CA ILE A 39 4.37 -11.83 -1.12
C ILE A 39 4.90 -11.39 -2.48
N ALA A 40 4.02 -11.07 -3.42
CA ALA A 40 4.45 -10.48 -4.68
C ALA A 40 4.64 -8.95 -4.52
N ALA A 41 5.46 -8.37 -5.38
CA ALA A 41 5.51 -6.91 -5.47
C ALA A 41 4.12 -6.37 -5.83
N ASN A 42 3.78 -5.22 -5.26
CA ASN A 42 2.49 -4.53 -5.42
C ASN A 42 1.28 -5.22 -4.77
N ASP A 43 1.47 -6.32 -4.03
CA ASP A 43 0.41 -6.92 -3.23
C ASP A 43 0.01 -5.98 -2.07
N LEU A 44 -1.29 -5.91 -1.81
CA LEU A 44 -1.82 -5.33 -0.56
C LEU A 44 -1.44 -6.25 0.61
N VAL A 45 -0.85 -5.69 1.65
CA VAL A 45 -0.38 -6.44 2.81
C VAL A 45 -1.01 -5.97 4.12
N ALA A 46 -1.12 -6.88 5.06
CA ALA A 46 -1.68 -6.67 6.38
C ALA A 46 -0.72 -7.19 7.46
N LEU A 47 -0.87 -6.69 8.69
CA LEU A 47 -0.14 -7.23 9.85
C LEU A 47 -0.55 -8.67 10.13
N ASP A 48 0.42 -9.49 10.49
CA ASP A 48 0.21 -10.90 10.85
C ASP A 48 -0.07 -11.07 12.34
N PHE A 49 -1.34 -10.98 12.72
CA PHE A 49 -1.76 -11.20 14.11
C PHE A 49 -1.78 -12.67 14.57
N SER A 50 -1.42 -13.61 13.70
CA SER A 50 -1.25 -15.02 14.12
C SER A 50 0.04 -15.24 14.92
N LYS A 51 0.97 -14.29 14.89
CA LYS A 51 2.19 -14.36 15.70
C LYS A 51 1.87 -14.32 17.19
N THR A 52 2.67 -15.01 17.99
CA THR A 52 2.46 -15.10 19.43
C THR A 52 3.07 -13.94 20.20
N ALA A 53 4.26 -13.48 19.80
CA ALA A 53 4.92 -12.34 20.43
C ALA A 53 4.33 -11.01 19.90
N ASP A 54 4.03 -10.08 20.80
CA ASP A 54 3.42 -8.80 20.40
C ASP A 54 4.35 -7.95 19.50
N GLY A 55 5.66 -8.02 19.72
CA GLY A 55 6.64 -7.40 18.85
C GLY A 55 6.60 -7.94 17.43
N ASP A 56 6.41 -9.25 17.27
CA ASP A 56 6.31 -9.89 15.96
C ASP A 56 5.03 -9.50 15.22
N LYS A 57 3.90 -9.34 15.94
CA LYS A 57 2.65 -8.87 15.33
C LYS A 57 2.76 -7.51 14.66
N ALA A 58 3.66 -6.66 15.15
CA ALA A 58 3.91 -5.34 14.57
C ALA A 58 4.94 -5.35 13.44
N LEU A 59 5.73 -6.43 13.33
CA LEU A 59 6.83 -6.53 12.36
C LEU A 59 6.53 -7.47 11.19
N TYR A 60 5.71 -8.47 11.41
CA TYR A 60 5.42 -9.47 10.39
C TYR A 60 4.16 -9.13 9.60
N ILE A 61 4.23 -9.37 8.30
CA ILE A 61 3.15 -9.11 7.35
C ILE A 61 2.79 -10.33 6.53
N ILE A 62 1.54 -10.37 6.10
CA ILE A 62 0.96 -11.35 5.16
C ILE A 62 0.22 -10.62 4.04
N LYS A 63 -0.15 -11.33 2.98
CA LYS A 63 -1.09 -10.81 1.98
C LYS A 63 -2.42 -10.50 2.67
N ALA A 64 -2.94 -9.31 2.42
CA ALA A 64 -4.27 -8.95 2.92
C ALA A 64 -5.35 -9.78 2.22
N ASP A 65 -6.33 -10.30 3.01
CA ASP A 65 -7.42 -11.15 2.53
C ASP A 65 -8.65 -10.89 3.41
N ASP A 66 -9.79 -10.55 2.82
CA ASP A 66 -11.02 -10.22 3.55
C ASP A 66 -11.68 -11.43 4.23
N SER A 67 -11.28 -12.66 3.89
CA SER A 67 -11.71 -13.88 4.58
C SER A 67 -11.14 -14.00 5.99
N LEU A 68 -10.07 -13.26 6.31
CA LEU A 68 -9.43 -13.26 7.61
C LEU A 68 -10.01 -12.13 8.47
N ILE A 69 -10.88 -12.46 9.38
CA ILE A 69 -11.49 -11.52 10.33
C ILE A 69 -10.39 -10.82 11.14
N SER A 70 -10.44 -9.51 11.21
CA SER A 70 -9.51 -8.65 11.98
C SER A 70 -8.16 -8.34 11.33
N GLN A 71 -8.02 -8.45 10.02
CA GLN A 71 -6.82 -7.93 9.35
C GLN A 71 -6.81 -6.41 9.31
N VAL A 72 -5.65 -5.84 9.60
CA VAL A 72 -5.35 -4.42 9.38
C VAL A 72 -4.42 -4.33 8.19
N ALA A 73 -4.95 -3.95 7.03
CA ALA A 73 -4.12 -3.64 5.88
C ALA A 73 -3.28 -2.40 6.17
N ILE A 74 -2.00 -2.46 5.86
CA ILE A 74 -1.05 -1.38 6.15
C ILE A 74 -0.55 -0.67 4.90
N GLY A 75 -0.65 -1.30 3.73
CA GLY A 75 -0.17 -0.71 2.48
C GLY A 75 0.17 -1.72 1.41
N PHE A 76 0.92 -1.29 0.41
CA PHE A 76 1.31 -2.11 -0.73
C PHE A 76 2.82 -2.40 -0.73
N ALA A 77 3.18 -3.65 -1.02
CA ALA A 77 4.57 -4.10 -1.09
C ALA A 77 5.30 -3.47 -2.29
N LEU A 78 6.51 -2.95 -2.09
CA LEU A 78 7.35 -2.42 -3.16
C LEU A 78 8.23 -3.49 -3.81
N ASN A 79 8.59 -4.50 -3.04
CA ASN A 79 9.39 -5.64 -3.51
C ASN A 79 8.69 -6.95 -3.14
N ALA A 80 9.06 -8.01 -3.85
CA ALA A 80 8.58 -9.34 -3.54
C ALA A 80 9.37 -9.97 -2.39
N ALA A 81 8.69 -10.84 -1.62
CA ALA A 81 9.27 -11.82 -0.73
C ALA A 81 8.99 -13.23 -1.29
N THR A 82 10.00 -14.06 -1.39
CA THR A 82 9.87 -15.42 -1.91
C THR A 82 9.55 -16.44 -0.82
N ALA A 83 9.92 -16.11 0.41
CA ALA A 83 9.75 -16.98 1.57
C ALA A 83 9.44 -16.19 2.85
N ALA A 84 9.02 -16.90 3.88
CA ALA A 84 8.94 -16.37 5.22
C ALA A 84 10.31 -15.95 5.73
N GLY A 85 10.38 -14.77 6.36
CA GLY A 85 11.61 -14.17 6.86
C GLY A 85 12.27 -13.17 5.92
N ASP A 86 11.83 -13.09 4.66
CA ASP A 86 12.32 -12.07 3.72
C ASP A 86 11.85 -10.67 4.14
N GLU A 87 12.68 -9.66 3.87
CA GLU A 87 12.34 -8.26 4.11
C GLU A 87 11.50 -7.68 2.98
N VAL A 88 10.48 -6.92 3.34
CA VAL A 88 9.57 -6.24 2.40
C VAL A 88 9.46 -4.77 2.77
N ASP A 89 9.74 -3.93 1.80
CA ASP A 89 9.47 -2.50 1.88
C ASP A 89 8.01 -2.25 1.47
N VAL A 90 7.25 -1.56 2.31
CA VAL A 90 5.81 -1.33 2.13
C VAL A 90 5.53 0.17 2.07
N THR A 91 4.80 0.59 1.05
CA THR A 91 4.22 1.93 0.99
C THR A 91 3.05 2.00 1.97
N ILE A 92 3.23 2.69 3.11
CA ILE A 92 2.21 2.81 4.16
C ILE A 92 1.40 4.11 4.07
N ALA A 93 1.86 5.07 3.31
CA ALA A 93 1.14 6.31 3.02
C ALA A 93 1.65 6.95 1.72
N GLY A 94 0.76 7.66 1.03
CA GLY A 94 1.10 8.39 -0.20
C GLY A 94 0.96 7.54 -1.45
N ILE A 95 1.63 7.93 -2.53
CA ILE A 95 1.39 7.35 -3.85
C ILE A 95 2.10 6.01 -4.02
N HIS A 96 1.37 5.02 -4.52
CA HIS A 96 1.87 3.72 -4.98
C HIS A 96 1.40 3.49 -6.42
N GLU A 97 2.35 3.34 -7.36
CA GLU A 97 2.08 3.41 -8.80
C GLU A 97 1.50 2.14 -9.43
N SER A 98 1.61 1.01 -8.77
CA SER A 98 1.29 -0.29 -9.40
C SER A 98 0.53 -1.21 -8.45
N ALA A 99 -0.40 -0.67 -7.67
CA ALA A 99 -1.19 -1.46 -6.71
C ALA A 99 -2.00 -2.56 -7.42
N ASN A 100 -1.93 -3.78 -6.91
CA ASN A 100 -2.77 -4.88 -7.38
C ASN A 100 -4.22 -4.66 -6.93
N VAL A 101 -5.12 -4.57 -7.90
CA VAL A 101 -6.56 -4.38 -7.66
C VAL A 101 -7.37 -5.48 -8.33
N VAL A 102 -8.61 -5.67 -7.92
CA VAL A 102 -9.54 -6.63 -8.53
C VAL A 102 -10.82 -5.92 -8.96
N GLY A 103 -11.31 -6.28 -10.12
CA GLY A 103 -12.48 -5.64 -10.73
C GLY A 103 -12.14 -4.33 -11.42
N SER A 104 -13.15 -3.65 -11.93
CA SER A 104 -12.98 -2.35 -12.58
C SER A 104 -12.83 -1.25 -11.54
N THR A 105 -11.73 -0.53 -11.60
CA THR A 105 -11.41 0.61 -10.73
C THR A 105 -11.41 1.88 -11.58
N ALA A 106 -11.97 2.95 -11.07
CA ALA A 106 -11.95 4.28 -11.71
C ALA A 106 -11.26 5.30 -10.80
N ALA A 107 -10.82 6.42 -11.37
CA ALA A 107 -10.25 7.52 -10.60
C ALA A 107 -11.24 8.01 -9.53
N GLY A 108 -10.77 8.14 -8.30
CA GLY A 108 -11.57 8.54 -7.13
C GLY A 108 -12.23 7.39 -6.38
N ASP A 109 -12.17 6.17 -6.88
CA ASP A 109 -12.72 5.01 -6.19
C ASP A 109 -11.97 4.72 -4.89
N ARG A 110 -12.74 4.40 -3.85
CA ARG A 110 -12.21 4.00 -2.55
C ARG A 110 -11.97 2.50 -2.56
N LEU A 111 -10.79 2.11 -2.08
CA LEU A 111 -10.34 0.72 -2.11
C LEU A 111 -10.27 0.14 -0.69
N ILE A 112 -10.69 -1.11 -0.58
CA ILE A 112 -10.66 -1.93 0.64
C ILE A 112 -9.97 -3.26 0.35
N ILE A 113 -9.76 -4.08 1.39
CA ILE A 113 -9.25 -5.45 1.23
C ILE A 113 -10.23 -6.27 0.37
N SER A 114 -9.68 -7.07 -0.54
CA SER A 114 -10.43 -8.00 -1.40
C SER A 114 -10.41 -9.42 -0.84
N ALA A 115 -11.36 -10.26 -1.26
CA ALA A 115 -11.32 -11.72 -1.07
C ALA A 115 -10.21 -12.40 -1.91
N VAL A 116 -9.62 -11.70 -2.84
CA VAL A 116 -8.42 -12.16 -3.55
C VAL A 116 -7.20 -11.69 -2.79
N ALA A 117 -6.47 -12.62 -2.20
CA ALA A 117 -5.31 -12.31 -1.35
C ALA A 117 -4.28 -11.44 -2.09
N GLY A 118 -3.84 -10.36 -1.41
CA GLY A 118 -2.88 -9.41 -1.95
C GLY A 118 -3.47 -8.34 -2.87
N GLN A 119 -4.79 -8.30 -3.06
CA GLN A 119 -5.43 -7.31 -3.92
C GLN A 119 -6.39 -6.40 -3.14
N ALA A 120 -6.58 -5.19 -3.65
CA ALA A 120 -7.64 -4.30 -3.19
C ALA A 120 -8.84 -4.36 -4.14
N LYS A 121 -10.04 -4.06 -3.64
CA LYS A 121 -11.27 -3.94 -4.44
C LYS A 121 -11.96 -2.60 -4.18
N VAL A 122 -12.78 -2.18 -5.12
CA VAL A 122 -13.63 -1.00 -4.94
C VAL A 122 -14.67 -1.26 -3.85
N VAL A 123 -14.86 -0.31 -2.95
CA VAL A 123 -15.86 -0.38 -1.89
C VAL A 123 -17.25 -0.36 -2.48
N THR A 124 -18.13 -1.22 -1.98
CA THR A 124 -19.57 -1.24 -2.29
C THR A 124 -20.38 -0.81 -1.07
N SER A 125 -21.67 -0.54 -1.25
CA SER A 125 -22.55 -0.11 -0.15
C SER A 125 -22.73 -1.15 0.96
N SER A 126 -22.40 -2.40 0.70
CA SER A 126 -22.47 -3.51 1.68
C SER A 126 -21.17 -3.74 2.44
N ASP A 127 -20.05 -3.13 2.01
CA ASP A 127 -18.76 -3.33 2.64
C ASP A 127 -18.64 -2.48 3.90
N THR A 128 -18.07 -3.10 4.96
CA THR A 128 -17.81 -2.45 6.25
C THR A 128 -16.31 -2.34 6.56
N SER A 129 -15.46 -2.87 5.69
CA SER A 129 -14.01 -2.86 5.85
C SER A 129 -13.44 -1.44 5.75
N PRO A 130 -12.36 -1.14 6.49
CA PRO A 130 -11.70 0.15 6.39
C PRO A 130 -11.19 0.44 4.98
N ILE A 131 -11.28 1.70 4.55
CA ILE A 131 -10.69 2.17 3.30
C ILE A 131 -9.17 2.19 3.47
N VAL A 132 -8.45 1.52 2.59
CA VAL A 132 -6.98 1.41 2.63
C VAL A 132 -6.31 2.35 1.63
N ALA A 133 -6.98 2.67 0.53
CA ALA A 133 -6.44 3.54 -0.51
C ALA A 133 -7.56 4.19 -1.32
N VAL A 134 -7.16 5.17 -2.15
CA VAL A 134 -8.02 5.78 -3.17
C VAL A 134 -7.33 5.68 -4.51
N ALA A 135 -8.02 5.21 -5.54
CA ALA A 135 -7.48 5.13 -6.89
C ALA A 135 -7.29 6.52 -7.50
N VAL A 136 -6.15 6.75 -8.14
CA VAL A 136 -5.83 8.01 -8.84
C VAL A 136 -6.26 7.93 -10.30
N GLU A 137 -6.29 6.73 -10.85
CA GLU A 137 -6.63 6.45 -12.24
C GLU A 137 -7.43 5.16 -12.36
N ALA A 138 -7.98 4.91 -13.54
CA ALA A 138 -8.61 3.63 -13.86
C ALA A 138 -7.54 2.52 -13.92
N ASP A 139 -7.92 1.31 -13.50
CA ASP A 139 -7.03 0.18 -13.59
C ASP A 139 -6.76 -0.24 -15.05
N THR A 140 -5.56 -0.75 -15.25
CA THR A 140 -5.17 -1.43 -16.49
C THR A 140 -4.65 -2.82 -16.13
N ALA A 141 -5.31 -3.86 -16.59
CA ALA A 141 -4.95 -5.25 -16.31
C ALA A 141 -4.84 -5.57 -14.79
N ASN A 142 -5.79 -5.07 -14.01
CA ASN A 142 -5.85 -5.21 -12.55
C ASN A 142 -4.70 -4.50 -11.80
N VAL A 143 -4.14 -3.47 -12.36
CA VAL A 143 -3.12 -2.61 -11.73
C VAL A 143 -3.56 -1.16 -11.81
N ALA A 144 -3.46 -0.43 -10.71
CA ALA A 144 -3.82 0.99 -10.64
C ALA A 144 -2.83 1.79 -9.81
N THR A 145 -2.66 3.06 -10.14
CA THR A 145 -2.00 4.03 -9.27
C THR A 145 -2.96 4.45 -8.16
N VAL A 146 -2.52 4.37 -6.91
CA VAL A 146 -3.35 4.67 -5.74
C VAL A 146 -2.67 5.63 -4.77
N VAL A 147 -3.46 6.33 -3.97
CA VAL A 147 -3.00 7.01 -2.76
C VAL A 147 -3.33 6.12 -1.58
N VAL A 148 -2.31 5.60 -0.94
CA VAL A 148 -2.43 4.78 0.29
C VAL A 148 -2.76 5.71 1.45
N LEU A 149 -3.76 5.34 2.23
CA LEU A 149 -4.17 6.06 3.43
C LEU A 149 -3.48 5.44 4.65
N LYS A 150 -2.80 6.28 5.42
CA LYS A 150 -2.14 5.83 6.64
C LYS A 150 -3.17 5.31 7.64
N GLN A 151 -2.99 4.08 8.09
CA GLN A 151 -3.92 3.41 9.01
C GLN A 151 -3.55 3.56 10.48
N PHE A 152 -2.35 4.08 10.80
CA PHE A 152 -1.83 4.21 12.16
C PHE A 152 -0.88 5.41 12.31
#